data_99c201aab9b45b718bcd71aca300377f
#
_entry.id   99c201aab9b45b718bcd71aca300377f
#
_cell.length_a   1.000
_cell.length_b   1.000
_cell.length_c   1.000
_cell.angle_alpha   90.00
_cell.angle_beta   90.00
_cell.angle_gamma   90.00
#
_symmetry.space_group_name_H-M   'P 1'
#
loop_
_entity.id
_entity.type
_entity.pdbx_description
1 polymer ?
#
loop_
_entity_poly.entity_id
_entity_poly.type
_entity_poly.pdbx_seq_one_letter_code
_entity_poly.pdbx_strand_id
1 'polypeptide(L)'
;MAKEHINFNSRTIAGRIPPGNKCSVSLENNVGVCHCWTTKDGLSCTVITDNEYPEKAAFILINNILMDFRETFAANPSVYENATSDANLKYENLEIFLKKWQDPSEADKLMKIEKELLEVKEVIHKNLADLLKKGEELDKLMVKSKDLSAVSVDFY
;
A
#
# COMPACT_ATOMS: atom_id res chain seq x y z
N MET A 1 1.54 -15.91 -0.23
CA MET A 1 0.24 -15.32 0.21
C MET A 1 -0.71 -15.28 -0.97
N ALA A 2 -1.95 -15.67 -0.78
CA ALA A 2 -2.95 -15.64 -1.84
C ALA A 2 -3.28 -14.18 -2.22
N LYS A 3 -3.56 -13.97 -3.50
CA LYS A 3 -3.91 -12.67 -4.07
C LYS A 3 -5.07 -11.98 -3.34
N GLU A 4 -6.08 -12.75 -2.96
CA GLU A 4 -7.22 -12.24 -2.18
C GLU A 4 -6.82 -11.71 -0.82
N HIS A 5 -5.88 -12.38 -0.14
CA HIS A 5 -5.35 -11.93 1.15
C HIS A 5 -4.56 -10.63 1.00
N ILE A 6 -3.78 -10.50 -0.06
CA ILE A 6 -3.01 -9.29 -0.36
C ILE A 6 -3.98 -8.10 -0.53
N ASN A 7 -4.99 -8.26 -1.37
CA ASN A 7 -5.96 -7.21 -1.65
C ASN A 7 -6.73 -6.81 -0.39
N PHE A 8 -7.19 -7.79 0.36
CA PHE A 8 -7.98 -7.55 1.57
C PHE A 8 -7.15 -6.88 2.66
N ASN A 9 -5.93 -7.37 2.90
CA ASN A 9 -5.03 -6.78 3.90
C ASN A 9 -4.66 -5.35 3.51
N SER A 10 -4.33 -5.11 2.26
CA SER A 10 -3.99 -3.79 1.76
C SER A 10 -5.14 -2.80 1.95
N ARG A 11 -6.35 -3.21 1.60
CA ARG A 11 -7.55 -2.37 1.75
C ARG A 11 -7.85 -2.06 3.21
N THR A 12 -7.81 -3.08 4.07
CA THR A 12 -8.09 -2.92 5.50
C THR A 12 -7.08 -1.97 6.14
N ILE A 13 -5.80 -2.18 5.85
CA ILE A 13 -4.72 -1.36 6.40
C ILE A 13 -4.83 0.09 5.91
N ALA A 14 -4.98 0.28 4.59
CA ALA A 14 -5.12 1.60 4.01
C ALA A 14 -6.30 2.37 4.58
N GLY A 15 -7.43 1.71 4.80
CA GLY A 15 -8.63 2.32 5.34
C GLY A 15 -8.53 2.70 6.82
N ARG A 16 -7.53 2.21 7.53
CA ARG A 16 -7.37 2.44 8.97
C ARG A 16 -6.15 3.29 9.33
N ILE A 17 -5.42 3.77 8.33
CA ILE A 17 -4.31 4.71 8.52
C ILE A 17 -4.83 6.13 8.33
N PRO A 18 -4.68 7.02 9.33
CA PRO A 18 -5.11 8.42 9.17
C PRO A 18 -4.36 9.13 8.05
N PRO A 19 -5.02 10.07 7.33
CA PRO A 19 -4.34 10.84 6.29
C PRO A 19 -3.06 11.52 6.77
N GLY A 20 -2.05 11.52 5.92
CA GLY A 20 -0.76 12.12 6.22
C GLY A 20 0.20 11.24 7.00
N ASN A 21 -0.10 9.97 7.22
CA ASN A 21 0.74 9.07 8.02
C ASN A 21 1.34 7.94 7.19
N LYS A 22 2.49 7.47 7.65
CA LYS A 22 3.18 6.28 7.15
C LYS A 22 3.12 5.21 8.23
N CYS A 23 2.84 3.99 7.84
CA CYS A 23 2.76 2.87 8.78
C CYS A 23 3.32 1.59 8.18
N SER A 24 4.09 0.86 8.96
CA SER A 24 4.51 -0.50 8.64
C SER A 24 3.77 -1.46 9.55
N VAL A 25 3.00 -2.37 8.98
CA VAL A 25 2.15 -3.30 9.69
C VAL A 25 2.65 -4.72 9.51
N SER A 26 3.02 -5.37 10.60
CA SER A 26 3.42 -6.78 10.58
C SER A 26 2.20 -7.66 10.33
N LEU A 27 2.27 -8.50 9.33
CA LEU A 27 1.19 -9.41 8.97
C LEU A 27 1.17 -10.64 9.88
N GLU A 28 0.04 -11.34 9.92
CA GLU A 28 -0.12 -12.54 10.72
C GLU A 28 0.86 -13.63 10.30
N ASN A 29 1.25 -14.48 11.26
CA ASN A 29 2.17 -15.59 11.05
C ASN A 29 3.54 -15.18 10.51
N ASN A 30 3.93 -13.93 10.71
CA ASN A 30 5.23 -13.41 10.28
C ASN A 30 5.51 -13.61 8.78
N VAL A 31 4.45 -13.56 7.95
CA VAL A 31 4.57 -13.78 6.51
C VAL A 31 5.10 -12.56 5.75
N GLY A 32 5.18 -11.42 6.40
CA GLY A 32 5.68 -10.20 5.77
C GLY A 32 5.23 -8.94 6.47
N VAL A 33 5.50 -7.82 5.82
CA VAL A 33 5.15 -6.49 6.31
C VAL A 33 4.40 -5.73 5.23
N CYS A 34 3.32 -5.08 5.60
CA CYS A 34 2.60 -4.16 4.72
C CYS A 34 2.99 -2.73 5.05
N HIS A 35 3.68 -2.08 4.13
CA HIS A 35 4.04 -0.68 4.26
C HIS A 35 2.94 0.15 3.60
N CYS A 36 2.45 1.15 4.30
CA CYS A 36 1.37 2.00 3.80
C CYS A 36 1.66 3.47 4.05
N TRP A 37 1.40 4.28 3.05
CA TRP A 37 1.45 5.73 3.17
C TRP A 37 0.14 6.30 2.65
N THR A 38 -0.59 7.00 3.51
CA THR A 38 -1.78 7.75 3.14
C THR A 38 -1.42 9.23 3.13
N THR A 39 -1.57 9.87 1.98
CA THR A 39 -1.28 11.29 1.83
C THR A 39 -2.35 12.14 2.53
N LYS A 40 -2.07 13.43 2.72
CA LYS A 40 -3.00 14.33 3.40
C LYS A 40 -4.35 14.46 2.72
N ASP A 41 -4.39 14.28 1.40
CA ASP A 41 -5.62 14.32 0.61
C ASP A 41 -6.32 12.95 0.51
N GLY A 42 -5.81 11.94 1.21
CA GLY A 42 -6.47 10.65 1.34
C GLY A 42 -6.09 9.57 0.34
N LEU A 43 -5.13 9.83 -0.55
CA LEU A 43 -4.64 8.78 -1.44
C LEU A 43 -3.66 7.88 -0.71
N SER A 44 -3.90 6.57 -0.74
CA SER A 44 -3.06 5.58 -0.08
C SER A 44 -2.35 4.69 -1.09
N CYS A 45 -1.13 4.29 -0.75
CA CYS A 45 -0.40 3.25 -1.47
C CYS A 45 0.12 2.24 -0.46
N THR A 46 -0.04 0.95 -0.76
CA THR A 46 0.46 -0.14 0.07
C THR A 46 1.43 -1.00 -0.73
N VAL A 47 2.49 -1.45 -0.05
CA VAL A 47 3.45 -2.39 -0.60
C VAL A 47 3.67 -3.48 0.44
N ILE A 48 3.48 -4.73 0.05
CA ILE A 48 3.74 -5.88 0.92
C ILE A 48 5.08 -6.48 0.53
N THR A 49 5.94 -6.62 1.52
CA THR A 49 7.29 -7.17 1.36
C THR A 49 7.50 -8.34 2.32
N ASP A 50 8.58 -9.08 2.12
CA ASP A 50 9.04 -10.01 3.14
C ASP A 50 9.62 -9.23 4.33
N ASN A 51 10.02 -9.96 5.38
CA ASN A 51 10.55 -9.33 6.60
C ASN A 51 11.96 -8.78 6.44
N GLU A 52 12.67 -9.18 5.38
CA GLU A 52 14.05 -8.77 5.13
C GLU A 52 14.16 -7.53 4.25
N TYR A 53 13.12 -7.21 3.51
CA TYR A 53 13.12 -6.04 2.62
C TYR A 53 13.25 -4.75 3.45
N PRO A 54 14.20 -3.85 3.12
CA PRO A 54 14.40 -2.63 3.90
C PRO A 54 13.17 -1.72 3.88
N GLU A 55 12.72 -1.32 5.05
CA GLU A 55 11.57 -0.41 5.20
C GLU A 55 11.77 0.89 4.43
N LYS A 56 12.97 1.46 4.50
CA LYS A 56 13.30 2.69 3.78
C LYS A 56 13.11 2.55 2.28
N ALA A 57 13.58 1.43 1.71
CA ALA A 57 13.39 1.13 0.29
C ALA A 57 11.91 1.03 -0.07
N ALA A 58 11.11 0.40 0.77
CA ALA A 58 9.67 0.27 0.57
C ALA A 58 8.98 1.64 0.51
N PHE A 59 9.32 2.57 1.39
CA PHE A 59 8.72 3.90 1.40
C PHE A 59 9.21 4.79 0.24
N ILE A 60 10.44 4.61 -0.21
CA ILE A 60 10.91 5.28 -1.43
C ILE A 60 10.12 4.80 -2.64
N LEU A 61 9.91 3.49 -2.74
CA LEU A 61 9.07 2.91 -3.78
C LEU A 61 7.63 3.46 -3.73
N ILE A 62 7.03 3.50 -2.55
CA ILE A 62 5.69 4.05 -2.37
C ILE A 62 5.62 5.51 -2.83
N ASN A 63 6.60 6.32 -2.45
CA ASN A 63 6.66 7.71 -2.88
C ASN A 63 6.72 7.83 -4.41
N ASN A 64 7.54 7.01 -5.05
CA ASN A 64 7.66 7.00 -6.51
C ASN A 64 6.35 6.57 -7.18
N ILE A 65 5.69 5.58 -6.64
CA ILE A 65 4.38 5.11 -7.15
C ILE A 65 3.34 6.22 -7.02
N LEU A 66 3.26 6.87 -5.85
CA LEU A 66 2.28 7.94 -5.61
C LEU A 66 2.48 9.11 -6.57
N MET A 67 3.73 9.53 -6.76
CA MET A 67 4.05 10.63 -7.67
C MET A 67 3.72 10.27 -9.13
N ASP A 68 4.14 9.10 -9.57
CA ASP A 68 3.90 8.64 -10.94
C ASP A 68 2.40 8.42 -11.22
N PHE A 69 1.68 7.86 -10.24
CA PHE A 69 0.24 7.65 -10.34
C PHE A 69 -0.50 8.98 -10.51
N ARG A 70 -0.18 9.98 -9.70
CA ARG A 70 -0.79 11.31 -9.80
C ARG A 70 -0.49 11.96 -11.15
N GLU A 71 0.73 11.84 -11.63
CA GLU A 71 1.13 12.36 -12.93
C GLU A 71 0.40 11.66 -14.08
N THR A 72 0.29 10.34 -14.01
CA THR A 72 -0.39 9.53 -15.03
C THR A 72 -1.86 9.90 -15.17
N PHE A 73 -2.54 10.18 -14.06
CA PHE A 73 -3.96 10.53 -14.06
C PHE A 73 -4.23 12.03 -13.87
N ALA A 74 -3.22 12.87 -14.04
CA ALA A 74 -3.34 14.32 -13.84
C ALA A 74 -4.40 14.99 -14.75
N ALA A 75 -4.59 14.47 -15.95
CA ALA A 75 -5.59 15.00 -16.89
C ALA A 75 -7.02 14.66 -16.48
N ASN A 76 -7.23 13.58 -15.71
CA ASN A 76 -8.55 13.14 -15.27
C ASN A 76 -8.47 12.46 -13.90
N PRO A 77 -8.22 13.22 -12.82
CA PRO A 77 -8.10 12.65 -11.47
C PRO A 77 -9.42 12.06 -10.95
N SER A 78 -10.55 12.42 -11.51
CA SER A 78 -11.84 11.85 -11.12
C SER A 78 -11.93 10.33 -11.31
N VAL A 79 -11.07 9.75 -12.12
CA VAL A 79 -10.99 8.30 -12.34
C VAL A 79 -10.75 7.56 -11.02
N TYR A 80 -9.97 8.10 -10.11
CA TYR A 80 -9.73 7.50 -8.79
C TYR A 80 -10.34 8.29 -7.64
N GLU A 81 -10.46 9.62 -7.73
CA GLU A 81 -11.01 10.45 -6.65
C GLU A 81 -12.49 10.17 -6.39
N ASN A 82 -13.25 9.86 -7.43
CA ASN A 82 -14.68 9.59 -7.34
C ASN A 82 -15.01 8.09 -7.31
N ALA A 83 -14.02 7.23 -7.18
CA ALA A 83 -14.24 5.80 -7.13
C ALA A 83 -15.04 5.41 -5.88
N THR A 84 -16.14 4.71 -6.07
CA THR A 84 -17.01 4.20 -5.01
C THR A 84 -16.88 2.70 -4.81
N SER A 85 -16.13 2.04 -5.68
CA SER A 85 -15.89 0.59 -5.65
C SER A 85 -14.52 0.29 -6.24
N ASP A 86 -14.07 -0.94 -6.06
CA ASP A 86 -12.83 -1.40 -6.66
C ASP A 86 -12.91 -1.32 -8.17
N ALA A 87 -11.84 -0.86 -8.79
CA ALA A 87 -11.73 -0.75 -10.23
C ALA A 87 -10.31 -1.14 -10.66
N ASN A 88 -10.21 -1.76 -11.83
CA ASN A 88 -8.94 -2.01 -12.47
C ASN A 88 -8.62 -0.82 -13.37
N LEU A 89 -7.87 0.13 -12.82
CA LEU A 89 -7.33 1.23 -13.61
C LEU A 89 -6.16 0.72 -14.45
N LYS A 90 -6.11 1.12 -15.71
CA LYS A 90 -5.00 0.74 -16.59
C LYS A 90 -3.74 1.53 -16.20
N TYR A 91 -3.09 1.07 -15.16
CA TYR A 91 -1.86 1.66 -14.67
C TYR A 91 -0.70 0.66 -14.87
N GLU A 92 -0.13 0.70 -16.06
CA GLU A 92 0.89 -0.26 -16.49
C GLU A 92 2.22 -0.09 -15.76
N ASN A 93 2.53 1.12 -15.31
CA ASN A 93 3.78 1.42 -14.61
C ASN A 93 3.91 0.68 -13.27
N LEU A 94 2.79 0.29 -12.67
CA LEU A 94 2.81 -0.46 -11.40
C LEU A 94 3.59 -1.76 -11.55
N GLU A 95 3.37 -2.50 -12.63
CA GLU A 95 4.08 -3.75 -12.88
C GLU A 95 5.58 -3.52 -13.11
N ILE A 96 5.92 -2.43 -13.80
CA ILE A 96 7.31 -2.04 -14.03
C ILE A 96 8.00 -1.74 -12.71
N PHE A 97 7.35 -0.99 -11.81
CA PHE A 97 7.88 -0.73 -10.46
C PHE A 97 8.08 -2.02 -9.66
N LEU A 98 7.10 -2.92 -9.69
CA LEU A 98 7.19 -4.18 -8.95
C LEU A 98 8.39 -5.02 -9.40
N LYS A 99 8.64 -5.11 -10.70
CA LYS A 99 9.77 -5.86 -11.23
C LYS A 99 11.11 -5.22 -10.88
N LYS A 100 11.21 -3.91 -11.05
CA LYS A 100 12.43 -3.16 -10.79
C LYS A 100 12.82 -3.18 -9.31
N TRP A 101 11.85 -3.01 -8.43
CA TRP A 101 12.08 -2.88 -6.99
C TRP A 101 12.12 -4.21 -6.24
N GLN A 102 12.12 -5.34 -6.96
CA GLN A 102 12.52 -6.62 -6.36
C GLN A 102 13.95 -6.54 -5.81
N ASP A 103 14.78 -5.69 -6.41
CA ASP A 103 16.10 -5.36 -5.90
C ASP A 103 16.02 -4.06 -5.08
N PRO A 104 16.14 -4.13 -3.73
CA PRO A 104 16.05 -2.93 -2.89
C PRO A 104 17.19 -1.94 -3.09
N SER A 105 18.27 -2.32 -3.77
CA SER A 105 19.36 -1.40 -4.09
C SER A 105 18.96 -0.28 -5.05
N GLU A 106 17.83 -0.41 -5.72
CA GLU A 106 17.27 0.68 -6.51
C GLU A 106 17.02 1.95 -5.67
N ALA A 107 16.72 1.76 -4.37
CA ALA A 107 16.57 2.87 -3.44
C ALA A 107 17.84 3.70 -3.28
N ASP A 108 19.00 3.07 -3.30
CA ASP A 108 20.29 3.74 -3.11
C ASP A 108 20.57 4.77 -4.21
N LYS A 109 20.06 4.53 -5.41
CA LYS A 109 20.22 5.45 -6.53
C LYS A 109 19.43 6.74 -6.36
N LEU A 110 18.36 6.71 -5.57
CA LEU A 110 17.42 7.82 -5.37
C LEU A 110 17.55 8.47 -4.00
N MET A 111 18.30 7.89 -3.07
CA MET A 111 18.38 8.35 -1.68
C MET A 111 18.80 9.80 -1.51
N LYS A 112 19.65 10.32 -2.39
CA LYS A 112 20.11 11.73 -2.33
C LYS A 112 19.00 12.73 -2.66
N ILE A 113 18.03 12.31 -3.48
CA ILE A 113 16.96 13.18 -3.95
C ILE A 113 15.77 13.17 -3.00
N GLU A 114 15.51 12.01 -2.38
CA GLU A 114 14.31 11.78 -1.58
C GLU A 114 14.54 11.81 -0.07
N LYS A 115 15.76 12.03 0.36
CA LYS A 115 16.11 12.08 1.78
C LYS A 115 15.24 13.06 2.57
N GLU A 116 14.98 14.22 2.02
CA GLU A 116 14.14 15.26 2.63
C GLU A 116 12.69 14.81 2.78
N LEU A 117 12.17 14.04 1.80
CA LEU A 117 10.81 13.55 1.82
C LEU A 117 10.59 12.46 2.87
N LEU A 118 11.62 11.68 3.17
CA LEU A 118 11.55 10.60 4.15
C LEU A 118 11.77 11.06 5.58
N GLU A 119 12.50 12.17 5.78
CA GLU A 119 12.77 12.72 7.12
C GLU A 119 11.58 13.45 7.73
N VAL A 120 10.57 13.77 6.94
CA VAL A 120 9.46 14.65 7.37
C VAL A 120 8.50 13.98 8.34
N LYS A 121 8.40 12.64 8.37
CA LYS A 121 7.49 11.94 9.28
C LYS A 121 8.01 10.58 9.70
N GLU A 122 7.90 10.32 10.98
CA GLU A 122 8.21 9.00 11.52
C GLU A 122 7.22 7.95 11.02
N VAL A 123 7.74 6.76 10.78
CA VAL A 123 6.93 5.60 10.41
C VAL A 123 6.34 4.99 11.68
N ILE A 124 5.03 4.80 11.70
CA ILE A 124 4.34 4.12 12.78
C ILE A 124 4.45 2.61 12.56
N HIS A 125 4.87 1.88 13.58
CA HIS A 125 4.99 0.43 13.53
C HIS A 125 3.86 -0.21 14.34
N LYS A 126 3.09 -1.10 13.70
CA LYS A 126 1.98 -1.80 14.35
C LYS A 126 1.91 -3.26 13.89
N ASN A 127 1.25 -4.09 14.68
CA ASN A 127 0.81 -5.39 14.25
C ASN A 127 -0.57 -5.27 13.61
N LEU A 128 -0.93 -6.22 12.75
CA LEU A 128 -2.24 -6.20 12.11
C LEU A 128 -3.38 -6.19 13.13
N ALA A 129 -3.22 -6.93 14.24
CA ALA A 129 -4.22 -6.94 15.34
C ALA A 129 -4.47 -5.56 15.94
N ASP A 130 -3.47 -4.69 15.95
CA ASP A 130 -3.60 -3.32 16.51
C ASP A 130 -4.51 -2.43 15.65
N LEU A 131 -4.69 -2.76 14.39
CA LEU A 131 -5.54 -2.02 13.46
C LEU A 131 -6.98 -2.51 13.47
N LEU A 132 -7.23 -3.69 14.01
CA LEU A 132 -8.56 -4.27 14.10
C LEU A 132 -9.30 -3.66 15.30
N LYS A 133 -10.59 -3.44 15.15
CA LYS A 133 -11.45 -3.02 16.25
C LYS A 133 -11.65 -4.18 17.22
N LYS A 134 -11.98 -3.86 18.48
CA LYS A 134 -12.26 -4.88 19.49
C LYS A 134 -13.32 -5.87 18.99
N GLY A 135 -12.97 -7.16 19.00
CA GLY A 135 -13.85 -8.23 18.53
C GLY A 135 -13.81 -8.52 17.04
N GLU A 136 -13.10 -7.72 16.27
CA GLU A 136 -12.88 -8.01 14.85
C GLU A 136 -11.78 -9.06 14.68
N GLU A 137 -12.03 -10.01 13.79
CA GLU A 137 -11.02 -10.95 13.32
C GLU A 137 -10.89 -10.83 11.81
N LEU A 138 -9.65 -10.83 11.32
CA LEU A 138 -9.36 -10.62 9.91
C LEU A 138 -10.07 -11.66 9.02
N ASP A 139 -10.05 -12.93 9.42
CA ASP A 139 -10.67 -14.01 8.65
C ASP A 139 -12.19 -13.82 8.53
N LYS A 140 -12.83 -13.35 9.60
CA LYS A 140 -14.27 -13.07 9.59
C LYS A 140 -14.62 -11.87 8.73
N LEU A 141 -13.79 -10.83 8.77
CA LEU A 141 -13.96 -9.66 7.90
C LEU A 141 -13.79 -10.04 6.44
N MET A 142 -12.83 -10.89 6.16
CA MET A 142 -12.58 -11.37 4.80
C MET A 142 -13.77 -12.18 4.26
N VAL A 143 -14.37 -13.04 5.09
CA VAL A 143 -15.57 -13.79 4.70
C VAL A 143 -16.74 -12.86 4.38
N LYS A 144 -16.95 -11.82 5.20
CA LYS A 144 -18.02 -10.83 4.97
C LYS A 144 -17.83 -10.03 3.67
N SER A 145 -16.59 -9.81 3.26
CA SER A 145 -16.29 -9.02 2.06
C SER A 145 -16.12 -9.87 0.81
N LYS A 146 -16.30 -11.20 0.89
CA LYS A 146 -16.16 -12.10 -0.27
C LYS A 146 -17.06 -11.73 -1.43
N ASP A 147 -18.26 -11.26 -1.16
CA ASP A 147 -19.20 -10.83 -2.20
C ASP A 147 -18.71 -9.58 -2.94
N LEU A 148 -17.83 -8.79 -2.31
CA LEU A 148 -17.23 -7.60 -2.90
C LEU A 148 -15.85 -7.89 -3.51
N SER A 149 -15.27 -9.05 -3.22
CA SER A 149 -13.89 -9.38 -3.60
C SER A 149 -13.75 -9.83 -5.06
N ALA A 150 -14.84 -10.19 -5.74
CA ALA A 150 -14.79 -10.60 -7.14
C ALA A 150 -14.19 -9.50 -8.04
N VAL A 151 -14.42 -8.24 -7.69
CA VAL A 151 -13.86 -7.09 -8.43
C VAL A 151 -12.40 -6.87 -8.09
N SER A 152 -11.99 -7.14 -6.84
CA SER A 152 -10.60 -6.96 -6.40
C SER A 152 -9.64 -7.98 -7.01
N VAL A 153 -10.11 -9.17 -7.34
CA VAL A 153 -9.27 -10.23 -7.92
C VAL A 153 -8.71 -9.81 -9.28
N ASP A 154 -9.45 -9.02 -10.03
CA ASP A 154 -9.06 -8.55 -11.35
C ASP A 154 -8.04 -7.41 -11.29
N PHE A 155 -7.78 -6.85 -10.12
CA PHE A 155 -6.83 -5.75 -9.93
C PHE A 155 -5.38 -6.17 -10.24
N TYR A 156 -5.06 -7.44 -10.04
CA TYR A 156 -3.77 -8.01 -10.37
C TYR A 156 -3.87 -8.83 -11.65
#